data_198e48fd4b5959beb943874bedd35f34
#
_entry.id   198e48fd4b5959beb943874bedd35f34
#
_cell.length_a   1.000
_cell.length_b   1.000
_cell.length_c   1.000
_cell.angle_alpha   90.00
_cell.angle_beta   90.00
_cell.angle_gamma   90.00
#
_symmetry.space_group_name_H-M   'P 1'
#
loop_
_entity.id
_entity.type
_entity.pdbx_description
1 polymer ?
#
loop_
_entity_poly.entity_id
_entity_poly.type
_entity_poly.pdbx_seq_one_letter_code
_entity_poly.pdbx_strand_id
1 'polypeptide(L)'
;AVLLSISLGSIAAAVLAVNNWRDRVHDKSIGRQTLAVVLGDKTFTAVFRIMTALPLALGLVMAAAPGFWPCLLVLLCLPLCLPLWKQFGTLQHEALNATMFGCVKYELAYSVLFSLGALLACLL
;
A
#
# COMPACT_ATOMS: atom_id res chain seq x y z
N ALA A 1 8.62 -13.45 9.20
CA ALA A 1 7.43 -12.85 9.86
C ALA A 1 7.50 -11.32 9.91
N VAL A 2 8.59 -10.72 10.42
CA VAL A 2 8.72 -9.25 10.61
C VAL A 2 8.53 -8.47 9.30
N LEU A 3 9.21 -8.84 8.21
CA LEU A 3 9.11 -8.15 6.93
C LEU A 3 7.69 -8.23 6.34
N LEU A 4 7.02 -9.36 6.48
CA LEU A 4 5.64 -9.52 6.07
C LEU A 4 4.70 -8.63 6.90
N SER A 5 4.88 -8.59 8.21
CA SER A 5 4.07 -7.73 9.09
C SER A 5 4.23 -6.26 8.76
N ILE A 6 5.45 -5.80 8.44
CA ILE A 6 5.71 -4.42 8.00
C ILE A 6 5.02 -4.17 6.65
N SER A 7 5.10 -5.13 5.71
CA SER A 7 4.45 -5.01 4.39
C SER A 7 2.94 -4.86 4.51
N LEU A 8 2.28 -5.76 5.24
CA LEU A 8 0.82 -5.72 5.42
C LEU A 8 0.38 -4.49 6.21
N GLY A 9 1.11 -4.16 7.28
CA GLY A 9 0.85 -2.95 8.05
C GLY A 9 0.98 -1.67 7.22
N SER A 10 1.92 -1.64 6.29
CA SER A 10 2.10 -0.50 5.37
C SER A 10 0.92 -0.35 4.40
N ILE A 11 0.39 -1.45 3.86
CA ILE A 11 -0.78 -1.41 2.96
C ILE A 11 -2.03 -1.03 3.76
N ALA A 12 -2.22 -1.58 4.95
CA ALA A 12 -3.32 -1.20 5.84
C ALA A 12 -3.27 0.30 6.21
N ALA A 13 -2.07 0.83 6.47
CA ALA A 13 -1.87 2.26 6.68
C ALA A 13 -2.21 3.08 5.44
N ALA A 14 -1.98 2.56 4.23
CA ALA A 14 -2.38 3.22 3.00
C ALA A 14 -3.91 3.32 2.87
N VAL A 15 -4.68 2.32 3.29
CA VAL A 15 -6.15 2.40 3.35
C VAL A 15 -6.60 3.54 4.25
N LEU A 16 -5.99 3.66 5.43
CA LEU A 16 -6.28 4.76 6.36
C LEU A 16 -5.86 6.11 5.77
N ALA A 17 -4.74 6.15 5.05
CA ALA A 17 -4.27 7.35 4.37
C ALA A 17 -5.28 7.85 3.32
N VAL A 18 -5.86 6.95 2.52
CA VAL A 18 -6.92 7.31 1.56
C VAL A 18 -8.14 7.89 2.26
N ASN A 19 -8.55 7.29 3.37
CA ASN A 19 -9.68 7.78 4.17
C ASN A 19 -9.42 9.20 4.69
N ASN A 20 -8.26 9.44 5.30
CA ASN A 20 -7.87 10.75 5.78
C ASN A 20 -7.74 11.78 4.64
N TRP A 21 -7.25 11.36 3.49
CA TRP A 21 -7.14 12.22 2.31
C TRP A 21 -8.51 12.62 1.75
N ARG A 22 -9.44 11.67 1.69
CA ARG A 22 -10.82 11.92 1.28
C ARG A 22 -11.48 13.00 2.15
N ASP A 23 -11.29 12.91 3.45
CA ASP A 23 -12.00 13.72 4.43
C ASP A 23 -11.23 14.99 4.83
N ARG A 24 -10.04 15.25 4.27
CA ARG A 24 -9.13 16.33 4.70
C ARG A 24 -9.73 17.73 4.70
N VAL A 25 -10.62 18.04 3.76
CA VAL A 25 -11.26 19.35 3.65
C VAL A 25 -12.22 19.56 4.82
N HIS A 26 -13.02 18.55 5.10
CA HIS A 26 -13.93 18.55 6.24
C HIS A 26 -13.18 18.59 7.57
N ASP A 27 -12.17 17.75 7.74
CA ASP A 27 -11.35 17.69 8.94
C ASP A 27 -10.71 19.04 9.24
N LYS A 28 -10.17 19.70 8.22
CA LYS A 28 -9.60 21.05 8.35
C LYS A 28 -10.65 22.08 8.80
N SER A 29 -11.87 21.99 8.26
CA SER A 29 -12.96 22.94 8.58
C SER A 29 -13.43 22.86 10.03
N ILE A 30 -13.31 21.69 10.67
CA ILE A 30 -13.67 21.48 12.08
C ILE A 30 -12.46 21.51 13.03
N GLY A 31 -11.29 21.93 12.54
CA GLY A 31 -10.06 22.04 13.34
C GLY A 31 -9.39 20.71 13.65
N ARG A 32 -9.74 19.61 12.95
CA ARG A 32 -9.15 18.29 13.15
C ARG A 32 -7.77 18.20 12.49
N GLN A 33 -6.78 17.79 13.25
CA GLN A 33 -5.37 17.72 12.84
C GLN A 33 -5.00 16.29 12.41
N THR A 34 -5.43 15.85 11.21
CA THR A 34 -4.97 14.59 10.63
C THR A 34 -3.66 14.79 9.87
N LEU A 35 -2.92 13.71 9.61
CA LEU A 35 -1.69 13.79 8.82
C LEU A 35 -1.94 14.40 7.43
N ALA A 36 -3.08 14.11 6.81
CA ALA A 36 -3.46 14.70 5.53
C ALA A 36 -3.59 16.23 5.60
N VAL A 37 -4.11 16.76 6.71
CA VAL A 37 -4.24 18.20 6.94
C VAL A 37 -2.88 18.84 7.24
N VAL A 38 -2.07 18.19 8.08
CA VAL A 38 -0.79 18.74 8.56
C VAL A 38 0.29 18.72 7.48
N LEU A 39 0.43 17.62 6.74
CA LEU A 39 1.51 17.44 5.77
C LEU A 39 1.27 18.16 4.44
N GLY A 40 0.01 18.40 4.08
CA GLY A 40 -0.36 18.98 2.79
C GLY A 40 -0.25 17.99 1.61
N ASP A 41 -0.68 18.46 0.44
CA ASP A 41 -0.95 17.60 -0.72
C ASP A 41 0.29 16.86 -1.25
N LYS A 42 1.39 17.56 -1.46
CA LYS A 42 2.61 16.98 -2.04
C LYS A 42 3.26 15.94 -1.11
N THR A 43 3.42 16.30 0.15
CA THR A 43 4.07 15.43 1.14
C THR A 43 3.21 14.21 1.43
N PHE A 44 1.90 14.39 1.57
CA PHE A 44 1.00 13.27 1.85
C PHE A 44 0.88 12.29 0.68
N THR A 45 0.89 12.81 -0.56
CA THR A 45 0.95 11.96 -1.78
C THR A 45 2.24 11.14 -1.82
N ALA A 46 3.39 11.74 -1.46
CA ALA A 46 4.64 11.01 -1.36
C ALA A 46 4.61 9.92 -0.28
N VAL A 47 4.03 10.20 0.88
CA VAL A 47 3.84 9.22 1.97
C VAL A 47 2.99 8.05 1.48
N PHE A 48 1.87 8.30 0.79
CA PHE A 48 1.02 7.25 0.24
C PHE A 48 1.78 6.35 -0.75
N ARG A 49 2.57 6.95 -1.63
CA ARG A 49 3.40 6.20 -2.60
C ARG A 49 4.43 5.32 -1.89
N ILE A 50 5.06 5.82 -0.83
CA ILE A 50 6.01 5.05 -0.03
C ILE A 50 5.30 3.88 0.66
N MET A 51 4.13 4.10 1.27
CA MET A 51 3.35 3.06 1.94
C MET A 51 2.97 1.91 1.00
N THR A 52 2.65 2.21 -0.25
CA THR A 52 2.25 1.20 -1.25
C THR A 52 3.43 0.57 -1.97
N ALA A 53 4.56 1.26 -2.12
CA ALA A 53 5.77 0.73 -2.75
C ALA A 53 6.63 -0.12 -1.78
N LEU A 54 6.62 0.21 -0.49
CA LEU A 54 7.42 -0.48 0.52
C LEU A 54 7.21 -2.01 0.54
N PRO A 55 5.97 -2.54 0.46
CA PRO A 55 5.75 -3.98 0.42
C PRO A 55 6.46 -4.66 -0.76
N LEU A 56 6.46 -4.05 -1.93
CA LEU A 56 7.14 -4.57 -3.11
C LEU A 56 8.66 -4.58 -2.93
N ALA A 57 9.21 -3.50 -2.36
CA ALA A 57 10.64 -3.44 -2.05
C ALA A 57 11.06 -4.50 -1.01
N LEU A 58 10.25 -4.69 0.03
CA LEU A 58 10.52 -5.73 1.03
C LEU A 58 10.39 -7.14 0.45
N GLY A 59 9.45 -7.36 -0.48
CA GLY A 59 9.36 -8.62 -1.23
C GLY A 59 10.62 -8.91 -2.04
N LEU A 60 11.20 -7.90 -2.69
CA LEU A 60 12.49 -8.01 -3.40
C LEU A 60 13.64 -8.34 -2.45
N VAL A 61 13.69 -7.66 -1.30
CA VAL A 61 14.73 -7.95 -0.28
C VAL A 61 14.63 -9.40 0.20
N MET A 62 13.43 -9.90 0.42
CA MET A 62 13.24 -11.31 0.81
C MET A 62 13.64 -12.28 -0.30
N ALA A 63 13.29 -11.96 -1.54
CA ALA A 63 13.64 -12.81 -2.68
C ALA A 63 15.17 -12.91 -2.93
N ALA A 64 15.94 -11.92 -2.46
CA ALA A 64 17.38 -11.93 -2.51
C ALA A 64 18.03 -12.92 -1.51
N ALA A 65 17.29 -13.41 -0.53
CA ALA A 65 17.78 -14.41 0.41
C ALA A 65 17.84 -15.80 -0.28
N PRO A 66 18.86 -16.60 0.02
CA PRO A 66 19.00 -17.94 -0.58
C PRO A 66 17.74 -18.79 -0.37
N GLY A 67 17.20 -19.33 -1.44
CA GLY A 67 15.99 -20.17 -1.44
C GLY A 67 14.66 -19.39 -1.43
N PHE A 68 14.65 -18.07 -1.25
CA PHE A 68 13.43 -17.27 -1.19
C PHE A 68 13.08 -16.57 -2.50
N TRP A 69 13.74 -16.89 -3.61
CA TRP A 69 13.44 -16.31 -4.92
C TRP A 69 11.96 -16.41 -5.34
N PRO A 70 11.13 -17.43 -4.90
CA PRO A 70 9.70 -17.45 -5.27
C PRO A 70 8.90 -16.27 -4.68
N CYS A 71 9.45 -15.56 -3.70
CA CYS A 71 8.84 -14.31 -3.18
C CYS A 71 8.78 -13.21 -4.24
N LEU A 72 9.48 -13.33 -5.38
CA LEU A 72 9.29 -12.45 -6.54
C LEU A 72 7.85 -12.44 -7.09
N LEU A 73 7.03 -13.44 -6.76
CA LEU A 73 5.61 -13.45 -7.12
C LEU A 73 4.86 -12.18 -6.66
N VAL A 74 5.31 -11.53 -5.59
CA VAL A 74 4.68 -10.27 -5.13
C VAL A 74 4.77 -9.15 -6.16
N LEU A 75 5.71 -9.22 -7.11
CA LEU A 75 5.80 -8.24 -8.19
C LEU A 75 4.60 -8.27 -9.14
N LEU A 76 3.84 -9.36 -9.16
CA LEU A 76 2.57 -9.44 -9.90
C LEU A 76 1.51 -8.48 -9.34
N CYS A 77 1.72 -7.90 -8.16
CA CYS A 77 0.90 -6.83 -7.62
C CYS A 77 1.17 -5.44 -8.24
N LEU A 78 2.23 -5.26 -9.03
CA LEU A 78 2.52 -3.98 -9.68
C LEU A 78 1.33 -3.40 -10.47
N PRO A 79 0.60 -4.18 -11.30
CA PRO A 79 -0.57 -3.67 -12.01
C PRO A 79 -1.70 -3.19 -11.09
N LEU A 80 -1.74 -3.65 -9.85
CA LEU A 80 -2.70 -3.19 -8.84
C LEU A 80 -2.20 -1.93 -8.12
N CYS A 81 -0.90 -1.81 -7.90
CA CYS A 81 -0.28 -0.69 -7.19
C CYS A 81 -0.24 0.60 -8.03
N LEU A 82 0.17 0.50 -9.29
CA LEU A 82 0.37 1.69 -10.15
C LEU A 82 -0.89 2.54 -10.37
N PRO A 83 -2.08 1.96 -10.64
CA PRO A 83 -3.31 2.74 -10.75
C PRO A 83 -3.67 3.51 -9.49
N LEU A 84 -3.32 3.00 -8.31
CA LEU A 84 -3.59 3.66 -7.04
C LEU A 84 -2.87 5.00 -6.93
N TRP A 85 -1.65 5.11 -7.44
CA TRP A 85 -0.88 6.35 -7.45
C TRP A 85 -1.54 7.43 -8.30
N LYS A 86 -2.06 7.03 -9.46
CA LYS A 86 -2.78 7.92 -10.35
C LYS A 86 -4.11 8.37 -9.73
N GLN A 87 -4.89 7.43 -9.20
CA GLN A 87 -6.17 7.71 -8.56
C GLN A 87 -6.01 8.63 -7.35
N PHE A 88 -5.02 8.38 -6.50
CA PHE A 88 -4.76 9.19 -5.32
C PHE A 88 -4.42 10.65 -5.67
N GLY A 89 -3.72 10.87 -6.76
CA GLY A 89 -3.33 12.20 -7.23
C GLY A 89 -4.43 12.97 -7.97
N THR A 90 -5.45 12.28 -8.51
CA THR A 90 -6.47 12.87 -9.41
C THR A 90 -7.89 12.83 -8.87
N LEU A 91 -8.26 11.79 -8.11
CA LEU A 91 -9.61 11.65 -7.54
C LEU A 91 -9.77 12.46 -6.27
N GLN A 92 -10.99 12.87 -5.99
CA GLN A 92 -11.35 13.66 -4.81
C GLN A 92 -12.65 13.16 -4.19
N HIS A 93 -12.83 13.43 -2.89
CA HIS A 93 -14.03 13.10 -2.14
C HIS A 93 -14.43 11.62 -2.25
N GLU A 94 -15.70 11.34 -2.50
CA GLU A 94 -16.23 9.97 -2.56
C GLU A 94 -15.64 9.11 -3.69
N ALA A 95 -15.11 9.73 -4.76
CA ALA A 95 -14.41 9.01 -5.81
C ALA A 95 -13.17 8.25 -5.30
N LEU A 96 -12.56 8.71 -4.21
CA LEU A 96 -11.45 8.04 -3.52
C LEU A 96 -11.86 6.71 -2.85
N ASN A 97 -13.14 6.42 -2.70
CA ASN A 97 -13.59 5.10 -2.24
C ASN A 97 -13.12 3.98 -3.16
N ALA A 98 -13.05 4.23 -4.48
CA ALA A 98 -12.48 3.27 -5.45
C ALA A 98 -11.00 3.00 -5.15
N THR A 99 -10.22 4.02 -4.79
CA THR A 99 -8.82 3.89 -4.38
C THR A 99 -8.69 3.08 -3.09
N MET A 100 -9.55 3.31 -2.13
CA MET A 100 -9.58 2.56 -0.87
C MET A 100 -9.84 1.07 -1.12
N PHE A 101 -10.84 0.72 -1.94
CA PHE A 101 -11.09 -0.66 -2.35
C PHE A 101 -9.93 -1.25 -3.16
N GLY A 102 -9.28 -0.45 -3.99
CA GLY A 102 -8.07 -0.83 -4.70
C GLY A 102 -6.92 -1.20 -3.76
N CYS A 103 -6.73 -0.45 -2.67
CA CYS A 103 -5.75 -0.79 -1.63
C CYS A 103 -6.08 -2.12 -0.95
N VAL A 104 -7.35 -2.38 -0.65
CA VAL A 104 -7.78 -3.67 -0.06
C VAL A 104 -7.51 -4.83 -1.02
N LYS A 105 -7.82 -4.67 -2.31
CA LYS A 105 -7.50 -5.69 -3.33
C LYS A 105 -5.99 -5.93 -3.43
N TYR A 106 -5.19 -4.87 -3.37
CA TYR A 106 -3.74 -4.97 -3.37
C TYR A 106 -3.23 -5.73 -2.15
N GLU A 107 -3.77 -5.45 -0.95
CA GLU A 107 -3.41 -6.15 0.28
C GLU A 107 -3.72 -7.65 0.20
N LEU A 108 -4.91 -8.02 -0.28
CA LEU A 108 -5.31 -9.41 -0.46
C LEU A 108 -4.43 -10.13 -1.48
N ALA A 109 -4.19 -9.52 -2.65
CA ALA A 109 -3.34 -10.10 -3.68
C ALA A 109 -1.89 -10.26 -3.18
N TYR A 110 -1.36 -9.26 -2.49
CA TYR A 110 -0.02 -9.32 -1.90
C TYR A 110 0.09 -10.47 -0.89
N SER A 111 -0.89 -10.60 0.01
CA SER A 111 -0.91 -11.65 1.02
C SER A 111 -0.92 -13.06 0.40
N VAL A 112 -1.74 -13.26 -0.63
CA VAL A 112 -1.83 -14.54 -1.34
C VAL A 112 -0.53 -14.86 -2.06
N LEU A 113 -0.01 -13.92 -2.84
CA LEU A 113 1.21 -14.12 -3.63
C LEU A 113 2.44 -14.31 -2.74
N PHE A 114 2.53 -13.58 -1.64
CA PHE A 114 3.60 -13.75 -0.67
C PHE A 114 3.53 -15.14 -0.02
N SER A 115 2.33 -15.57 0.40
CA SER A 115 2.12 -16.89 1.02
C SER A 115 2.47 -18.03 0.06
N LEU A 116 2.06 -17.90 -1.21
CA LEU A 116 2.44 -18.86 -2.25
C LEU A 116 3.96 -18.89 -2.47
N GLY A 117 4.60 -17.73 -2.55
CA GLY A 117 6.05 -17.61 -2.68
C GLY A 117 6.79 -18.27 -1.51
N ALA A 118 6.34 -18.01 -0.28
CA ALA A 118 6.91 -18.60 0.91
C ALA A 118 6.72 -20.14 0.95
N LEU A 119 5.53 -20.61 0.57
CA LEU A 119 5.24 -22.05 0.46
C LEU A 119 6.15 -22.73 -0.56
N LEU A 120 6.28 -22.15 -1.75
CA LEU A 120 7.17 -22.67 -2.79
C LEU A 120 8.64 -22.67 -2.33
N ALA A 121 9.07 -21.64 -1.61
CA ALA A 121 10.41 -21.59 -1.05
C ALA A 121 10.68 -22.70 -0.04
N CYS A 122 9.65 -23.15 0.69
CA CYS A 122 9.78 -24.28 1.61
C CYS A 122 9.77 -25.66 0.90
N LEU A 123 9.16 -25.75 -0.29
CA LEU A 123 9.04 -27.00 -1.05
C LEU A 123 10.20 -27.24 -2.00
N LEU A 124 10.89 -26.21 -2.41
CA LEU A 124 12.04 -26.26 -3.33
C LEU A 124 13.35 -26.28 -2.58
#